data_360a4fc2ef2f11a140ef4d5a03fc6666
#
_entry.id   360a4fc2ef2f11a140ef4d5a03fc6666
#
_cell.length_a   1.000
_cell.length_b   1.000
_cell.length_c   1.000
_cell.angle_alpha   90.00
_cell.angle_beta   90.00
_cell.angle_gamma   90.00
#
_symmetry.space_group_name_H-M   'P 1'
#
loop_
_entity.id
_entity.type
_entity.pdbx_description
1 polymer ?
#
loop_
_entity_poly.entity_id
_entity_poly.type
_entity_poly.pdbx_seq_one_letter_code
_entity_poly.pdbx_strand_id
1 'polypeptide(L)'
;MQEIAADLGRYSVDAFEFLHEGLDYTVRKIHGPPNPVADNILKWLRENGIDPDNLDALLEGAELPPTVAGAIEQMGGFAAIRDRMNRHVAGDELCWGLRDLALEKWGVMAPAVLASWGIRSTKDFGRLVFALVDNELLQKQPEDRIEDFENVYQFDKAFTGAYKISLTAAE
;
A
#
# COMPACT_ATOMS: atom_id res chain seq x y z
N MET A 1 -8.65 11.77 -9.97
CA MET A 1 -8.15 10.67 -10.81
C MET A 1 -8.38 10.89 -12.30
N GLN A 2 -9.59 11.28 -12.77
CA GLN A 2 -9.83 11.53 -14.20
C GLN A 2 -8.94 12.64 -14.78
N GLU A 3 -8.75 13.73 -14.06
CA GLU A 3 -7.87 14.84 -14.47
C GLU A 3 -6.41 14.38 -14.55
N ILE A 4 -5.92 13.65 -13.55
CA ILE A 4 -4.55 13.13 -13.51
C ILE A 4 -4.31 12.16 -14.67
N ALA A 5 -5.27 11.28 -14.96
CA ALA A 5 -5.19 10.35 -16.09
C ALA A 5 -5.13 11.10 -17.43
N ALA A 6 -5.91 12.19 -17.56
CA ALA A 6 -5.92 13.04 -18.74
C ALA A 6 -4.60 13.79 -18.93
N ASP A 7 -4.03 14.34 -17.84
CA ASP A 7 -2.77 15.07 -17.87
C ASP A 7 -1.58 14.19 -18.25
N LEU A 8 -1.55 12.96 -17.74
CA LEU A 8 -0.52 11.98 -18.09
C LEU A 8 -0.73 11.39 -19.50
N GLY A 9 -1.97 11.38 -20.02
CA GLY A 9 -2.33 10.97 -21.38
C GLY A 9 -1.95 9.55 -21.78
N ARG A 10 -1.34 8.78 -20.86
CA ARG A 10 -0.81 7.42 -21.12
C ARG A 10 -1.57 6.34 -20.36
N TYR A 11 -2.09 6.67 -19.20
CA TYR A 11 -2.73 5.71 -18.31
C TYR A 11 -4.23 5.93 -18.25
N SER A 12 -5.00 4.83 -18.24
CA SER A 12 -6.45 4.91 -18.02
C SER A 12 -6.78 5.20 -16.56
N VAL A 13 -8.01 5.61 -16.29
CA VAL A 13 -8.51 5.78 -14.91
C VAL A 13 -8.45 4.46 -14.15
N ASP A 14 -8.74 3.34 -14.83
CA ASP A 14 -8.68 1.99 -14.23
C ASP A 14 -7.29 1.65 -13.68
N ALA A 15 -6.20 2.20 -14.27
CA ALA A 15 -4.84 2.02 -13.75
C ALA A 15 -4.68 2.60 -12.35
N PHE A 16 -5.29 3.76 -12.08
CA PHE A 16 -5.26 4.40 -10.77
C PHE A 16 -6.16 3.70 -9.76
N GLU A 17 -7.32 3.22 -10.20
CA GLU A 17 -8.22 2.43 -9.35
C GLU A 17 -7.56 1.12 -8.94
N PHE A 18 -6.91 0.43 -9.89
CA PHE A 18 -6.14 -0.78 -9.62
C PHE A 18 -4.96 -0.52 -8.67
N LEU A 19 -4.23 0.60 -8.86
CA LEU A 19 -3.14 0.98 -7.95
C LEU A 19 -3.64 1.17 -6.53
N HIS A 20 -4.77 1.87 -6.35
CA HIS A 20 -5.36 2.11 -5.04
C HIS A 20 -5.79 0.80 -4.36
N GLU A 21 -6.46 -0.08 -5.09
CA GLU A 21 -6.82 -1.42 -4.60
C GLU A 21 -5.59 -2.25 -4.26
N GLY A 22 -4.55 -2.18 -5.11
CA GLY A 22 -3.30 -2.90 -4.90
C GLY A 22 -2.50 -2.40 -3.70
N LEU A 23 -2.56 -1.11 -3.40
CA LEU A 23 -1.97 -0.54 -2.19
C LEU A 23 -2.66 -1.12 -0.95
N ASP A 24 -4.00 -1.09 -0.91
CA ASP A 24 -4.78 -1.69 0.17
C ASP A 24 -4.51 -3.18 0.35
N TYR A 25 -4.43 -3.92 -0.76
CA TYR A 25 -4.10 -5.34 -0.78
C TYR A 25 -2.71 -5.59 -0.17
N THR A 26 -1.71 -4.83 -0.61
CA THR A 26 -0.32 -4.98 -0.17
C THR A 26 -0.16 -4.64 1.31
N VAL A 27 -0.76 -3.52 1.74
CA VAL A 27 -0.79 -3.12 3.16
C VAL A 27 -1.38 -4.21 4.04
N ARG A 28 -2.51 -4.81 3.64
CA ARG A 28 -3.14 -5.91 4.40
C ARG A 28 -2.28 -7.17 4.40
N LYS A 29 -1.60 -7.45 3.31
CA LYS A 29 -0.74 -8.63 3.16
C LYS A 29 0.51 -8.54 4.04
N ILE A 30 1.13 -7.38 4.14
CA ILE A 30 2.36 -7.14 4.89
C ILE A 30 2.05 -6.92 6.38
N HIS A 31 1.11 -6.03 6.68
CA HIS A 31 0.83 -5.56 8.03
C HIS A 31 -0.41 -6.18 8.68
N GLY A 32 -1.09 -7.10 7.97
CA GLY A 32 -2.33 -7.71 8.43
C GLY A 32 -3.56 -6.79 8.30
N PRO A 33 -4.74 -7.28 8.73
CA PRO A 33 -5.97 -6.52 8.64
C PRO A 33 -5.93 -5.24 9.51
N PRO A 34 -6.76 -4.23 9.18
CA PRO A 34 -6.94 -3.05 10.01
C PRO A 34 -7.31 -3.45 11.44
N ASN A 35 -6.75 -2.74 12.42
CA ASN A 35 -7.08 -2.95 13.83
C ASN A 35 -7.90 -1.75 14.32
N PRO A 36 -9.23 -1.92 14.54
CA PRO A 36 -10.11 -0.82 14.94
C PRO A 36 -9.67 -0.13 16.24
N VAL A 37 -9.02 -0.86 17.16
CA VAL A 37 -8.52 -0.29 18.42
C VAL A 37 -7.34 0.63 18.13
N ALA A 38 -6.38 0.20 17.32
CA ALA A 38 -5.26 1.02 16.90
C ALA A 38 -5.74 2.25 16.12
N ASP A 39 -6.67 2.06 15.18
CA ASP A 39 -7.23 3.15 14.37
C ASP A 39 -7.93 4.21 15.24
N ASN A 40 -8.66 3.78 16.27
CA ASN A 40 -9.29 4.70 17.23
C ASN A 40 -8.27 5.45 18.09
N ILE A 41 -7.21 4.79 18.54
CA ILE A 41 -6.11 5.44 19.28
C ILE A 41 -5.44 6.49 18.38
N LEU A 42 -5.14 6.15 17.12
CA LEU A 42 -4.56 7.06 16.15
C LEU A 42 -5.44 8.28 15.88
N LYS A 43 -6.74 8.04 15.70
CA LYS A 43 -7.71 9.10 15.51
C LYS A 43 -7.70 10.04 16.71
N TRP A 44 -7.75 9.48 17.92
CA TRP A 44 -7.72 10.26 19.16
C TRP A 44 -6.43 11.09 19.26
N LEU A 45 -5.27 10.51 18.97
CA LEU A 45 -3.97 11.21 18.98
C LEU A 45 -3.97 12.41 18.03
N ARG A 46 -4.43 12.24 16.78
CA ARG A 46 -4.52 13.31 15.80
C ARG A 46 -5.49 14.42 16.23
N GLU A 47 -6.66 14.05 16.76
CA GLU A 47 -7.66 15.01 17.23
C GLU A 47 -7.15 15.86 18.41
N ASN A 48 -6.20 15.34 19.19
CA ASN A 48 -5.57 16.06 20.30
C ASN A 48 -4.22 16.72 19.92
N GLY A 49 -3.87 16.74 18.62
CA GLY A 49 -2.66 17.37 18.13
C GLY A 49 -1.36 16.65 18.56
N ILE A 50 -1.48 15.37 18.91
CA ILE A 50 -0.36 14.53 19.30
C ILE A 50 0.18 13.84 18.05
N ASP A 51 1.42 14.17 17.70
CA ASP A 51 2.11 13.52 16.61
C ASP A 51 2.51 12.09 17.03
N PRO A 52 2.00 11.09 16.32
CA PRO A 52 2.31 9.70 16.62
C PRO A 52 3.79 9.35 16.53
N ASP A 53 4.55 10.03 15.69
CA ASP A 53 5.99 9.81 15.52
C ASP A 53 6.82 10.38 16.71
N ASN A 54 6.23 11.30 17.49
CA ASN A 54 6.82 11.93 18.66
C ASN A 54 6.24 11.43 20.00
N LEU A 55 5.59 10.29 20.01
CA LEU A 55 4.89 9.73 21.17
C LEU A 55 5.77 9.58 22.41
N ASP A 56 7.03 9.17 22.24
CA ASP A 56 7.97 8.95 23.36
C ASP A 56 8.27 10.26 24.11
N ALA A 57 8.35 11.38 23.39
CA ALA A 57 8.63 12.69 23.99
C ALA A 57 7.43 13.33 24.68
N LEU A 58 6.20 12.95 24.24
CA LEU A 58 4.96 13.50 24.80
C LEU A 58 4.44 12.73 26.00
N LEU A 59 4.87 11.49 26.19
CA LEU A 59 4.44 10.61 27.28
C LEU A 59 5.09 10.91 28.62
N GLU A 60 6.21 11.61 28.64
CA GLU A 60 6.85 12.06 29.87
C GLU A 60 6.03 13.16 30.60
N GLY A 61 4.93 13.66 30.00
CA GLY A 61 4.15 14.76 30.56
C GLY A 61 2.64 14.78 30.26
N ALA A 62 2.11 13.86 29.47
CA ALA A 62 0.70 13.88 29.08
C ALA A 62 -0.14 12.89 29.92
N GLU A 63 -1.19 13.39 30.59
CA GLU A 63 -2.21 12.54 31.20
C GLU A 63 -3.11 11.96 30.09
N LEU A 64 -2.89 10.70 29.75
CA LEU A 64 -3.77 9.96 28.85
C LEU A 64 -5.08 9.58 29.53
N PRO A 65 -6.23 9.69 28.85
CA PRO A 65 -7.47 9.13 29.36
C PRO A 65 -7.30 7.64 29.69
N PRO A 66 -7.85 7.16 30.83
CA PRO A 66 -7.69 5.77 31.25
C PRO A 66 -8.13 4.75 30.20
N THR A 67 -9.11 5.10 29.36
CA THR A 67 -9.58 4.26 28.24
C THR A 67 -8.54 4.12 27.13
N VAL A 68 -7.81 5.19 26.82
CA VAL A 68 -6.74 5.20 25.81
C VAL A 68 -5.51 4.49 26.37
N ALA A 69 -5.12 4.79 27.61
CA ALA A 69 -3.99 4.14 28.29
C ALA A 69 -4.20 2.61 28.39
N GLY A 70 -5.38 2.17 28.80
CA GLY A 70 -5.73 0.75 28.89
C GLY A 70 -5.74 0.05 27.52
N ALA A 71 -6.20 0.73 26.46
CA ALA A 71 -6.18 0.18 25.12
C ALA A 71 -4.74 0.04 24.59
N ILE A 72 -3.87 1.01 24.88
CA ILE A 72 -2.45 0.98 24.54
C ILE A 72 -1.75 -0.19 25.23
N GLU A 73 -2.02 -0.38 26.54
CA GLU A 73 -1.43 -1.47 27.32
C GLU A 73 -1.86 -2.85 26.81
N GLN A 74 -3.16 -3.02 26.50
CA GLN A 74 -3.70 -4.25 25.89
C GLN A 74 -3.08 -4.58 24.52
N MET A 75 -2.65 -3.58 23.78
CA MET A 75 -1.99 -3.75 22.49
C MET A 75 -0.49 -4.04 22.58
N GLY A 76 0.10 -4.09 23.77
CA GLY A 76 1.52 -4.34 23.99
C GLY A 76 2.35 -3.06 24.13
N GLY A 77 1.71 -1.96 24.48
CA GLY A 77 2.35 -0.66 24.72
C GLY A 77 2.54 0.18 23.45
N PHE A 78 3.16 1.33 23.63
CA PHE A 78 3.32 2.31 22.54
C PHE A 78 4.21 1.82 21.40
N ALA A 79 5.26 1.05 21.70
CA ALA A 79 6.14 0.49 20.66
C ALA A 79 5.34 -0.41 19.69
N ALA A 80 4.44 -1.24 20.21
CA ALA A 80 3.59 -2.10 19.39
C ALA A 80 2.55 -1.31 18.57
N ILE A 81 2.08 -0.18 19.11
CA ILE A 81 1.18 0.73 18.36
C ILE A 81 1.97 1.41 17.25
N ARG A 82 3.15 1.98 17.55
CA ARG A 82 4.00 2.63 16.55
C ARG A 82 4.36 1.68 15.41
N ASP A 83 4.73 0.45 15.71
CA ASP A 83 5.03 -0.58 14.71
C ASP A 83 3.80 -0.88 13.82
N ARG A 84 2.61 -0.90 14.40
CA ARG A 84 1.33 -1.05 13.66
C ARG A 84 0.86 0.21 12.95
N MET A 85 1.37 1.37 13.35
CA MET A 85 1.09 2.65 12.70
C MET A 85 1.91 2.83 11.43
N ASN A 86 3.14 2.35 11.44
CA ASN A 86 4.01 2.37 10.27
C ASN A 86 3.56 1.27 9.29
N ARG A 87 2.40 1.51 8.64
CA ARG A 87 1.86 0.65 7.58
C ARG A 87 2.41 1.07 6.22
N HIS A 88 3.61 1.62 6.24
CA HIS A 88 4.30 1.99 5.02
C HIS A 88 4.64 0.73 4.20
N VAL A 89 4.52 0.85 2.90
CA VAL A 89 4.86 -0.18 1.93
C VAL A 89 5.89 0.40 1.00
N ALA A 90 7.05 -0.22 0.93
CA ALA A 90 8.11 0.20 0.03
C ALA A 90 7.71 -0.01 -1.45
N GLY A 91 8.35 0.71 -2.37
CA GLY A 91 7.99 0.67 -3.79
C GLY A 91 8.10 -0.71 -4.42
N ASP A 92 9.13 -1.48 -4.04
CA ASP A 92 9.32 -2.86 -4.50
C ASP A 92 8.28 -3.82 -3.90
N GLU A 93 7.95 -3.69 -2.63
CA GLU A 93 6.88 -4.45 -1.97
C GLU A 93 5.52 -4.19 -2.63
N LEU A 94 5.23 -2.93 -2.95
CA LEU A 94 4.02 -2.55 -3.67
C LEU A 94 3.98 -3.19 -5.07
N CYS A 95 5.09 -3.21 -5.79
CA CYS A 95 5.18 -3.87 -7.08
C CYS A 95 4.82 -5.37 -6.99
N TRP A 96 5.33 -6.08 -5.97
CA TRP A 96 5.01 -7.48 -5.75
C TRP A 96 3.55 -7.70 -5.34
N GLY A 97 3.00 -6.82 -4.51
CA GLY A 97 1.59 -6.86 -4.14
C GLY A 97 0.66 -6.63 -5.32
N LEU A 98 0.96 -5.65 -6.17
CA LEU A 98 0.22 -5.37 -7.42
C LEU A 98 0.27 -6.56 -8.39
N ARG A 99 1.44 -7.23 -8.51
CA ARG A 99 1.54 -8.45 -9.31
C ARG A 99 0.62 -9.55 -8.77
N ASP A 100 0.65 -9.78 -7.46
CA ASP A 100 -0.13 -10.85 -6.83
C ASP A 100 -1.63 -10.59 -6.98
N LEU A 101 -2.07 -9.36 -6.73
CA LEU A 101 -3.46 -8.95 -6.95
C LEU A 101 -3.88 -9.13 -8.42
N ALA A 102 -3.04 -8.73 -9.37
CA ALA A 102 -3.33 -8.89 -10.79
C ALA A 102 -3.47 -10.36 -11.19
N LEU A 103 -2.62 -11.24 -10.64
CA LEU A 103 -2.70 -12.68 -10.86
C LEU A 103 -3.97 -13.28 -10.23
N GLU A 104 -4.36 -12.85 -9.04
CA GLU A 104 -5.61 -13.27 -8.40
C GLU A 104 -6.83 -12.88 -9.22
N LYS A 105 -6.85 -11.66 -9.77
CA LYS A 105 -8.00 -11.13 -10.54
C LYS A 105 -8.11 -11.69 -11.95
N TRP A 106 -7.00 -11.83 -12.65
CA TRP A 106 -7.00 -12.10 -14.09
C TRP A 106 -6.08 -13.26 -14.52
N GLY A 107 -5.35 -13.88 -13.60
CA GLY A 107 -4.48 -15.00 -13.90
C GLY A 107 -3.52 -14.68 -15.03
N VAL A 108 -3.48 -15.54 -16.04
CA VAL A 108 -2.59 -15.37 -17.22
C VAL A 108 -2.93 -14.15 -18.08
N MET A 109 -4.11 -13.56 -17.92
CA MET A 109 -4.53 -12.36 -18.65
C MET A 109 -4.02 -11.07 -18.01
N ALA A 110 -3.46 -11.12 -16.80
CA ALA A 110 -3.01 -9.95 -16.07
C ALA A 110 -2.10 -9.01 -16.88
N PRO A 111 -1.06 -9.48 -17.61
CA PRO A 111 -0.24 -8.59 -18.41
C PRO A 111 -1.02 -7.86 -19.52
N ALA A 112 -1.98 -8.54 -20.15
CA ALA A 112 -2.80 -7.94 -21.20
C ALA A 112 -3.73 -6.86 -20.65
N VAL A 113 -4.35 -7.10 -19.48
CA VAL A 113 -5.19 -6.13 -18.80
C VAL A 113 -4.37 -4.90 -18.40
N LEU A 114 -3.24 -5.10 -17.73
CA LEU A 114 -2.34 -4.01 -17.33
C LEU A 114 -1.83 -3.20 -18.54
N ALA A 115 -1.47 -3.89 -19.63
CA ALA A 115 -1.04 -3.24 -20.86
C ALA A 115 -2.15 -2.39 -21.51
N SER A 116 -3.43 -2.82 -21.42
CA SER A 116 -4.57 -2.03 -21.92
C SER A 116 -4.74 -0.71 -21.16
N TRP A 117 -4.30 -0.65 -19.92
CA TRP A 117 -4.29 0.56 -19.09
C TRP A 117 -3.00 1.38 -19.17
N GLY A 118 -2.07 0.98 -20.05
CA GLY A 118 -0.79 1.67 -20.25
C GLY A 118 0.34 1.20 -19.34
N ILE A 119 0.11 0.21 -18.47
CA ILE A 119 1.10 -0.34 -17.52
C ILE A 119 1.84 -1.49 -18.19
N ARG A 120 3.15 -1.36 -18.38
CA ARG A 120 4.00 -2.36 -19.10
C ARG A 120 5.28 -2.72 -18.34
N SER A 121 5.53 -2.04 -17.21
CA SER A 121 6.73 -2.23 -16.38
C SER A 121 6.45 -1.81 -14.95
N THR A 122 7.30 -2.23 -14.02
CA THR A 122 7.22 -1.79 -12.61
C THR A 122 7.44 -0.29 -12.48
N LYS A 123 8.21 0.33 -13.35
CA LYS A 123 8.39 1.79 -13.42
C LYS A 123 7.06 2.53 -13.69
N ASP A 124 6.12 1.91 -14.40
CA ASP A 124 4.81 2.52 -14.65
C ASP A 124 3.98 2.60 -13.35
N PHE A 125 4.11 1.62 -12.46
CA PHE A 125 3.53 1.72 -11.10
C PHE A 125 4.11 2.91 -10.34
N GLY A 126 5.44 3.09 -10.36
CA GLY A 126 6.08 4.24 -9.75
C GLY A 126 5.55 5.57 -10.29
N ARG A 127 5.39 5.69 -11.60
CA ARG A 127 4.82 6.90 -12.22
C ARG A 127 3.40 7.20 -11.75
N LEU A 128 2.56 6.16 -11.60
CA LEU A 128 1.20 6.30 -11.10
C LEU A 128 1.20 6.72 -9.62
N VAL A 129 2.05 6.10 -8.79
CA VAL A 129 2.21 6.46 -7.36
C VAL A 129 2.62 7.93 -7.23
N PHE A 130 3.69 8.33 -7.92
CA PHE A 130 4.22 9.70 -7.82
C PHE A 130 3.25 10.73 -8.41
N ALA A 131 2.48 10.38 -9.43
CA ALA A 131 1.41 11.25 -9.92
C ALA A 131 0.33 11.48 -8.85
N LEU A 132 -0.02 10.49 -8.05
CA LEU A 132 -0.95 10.65 -6.92
C LEU A 132 -0.33 11.45 -5.78
N VAL A 133 0.97 11.28 -5.51
CA VAL A 133 1.72 12.07 -4.51
C VAL A 133 1.78 13.55 -4.91
N ASP A 134 2.12 13.84 -6.16
CA ASP A 134 2.22 15.19 -6.69
C ASP A 134 0.86 15.94 -6.68
N ASN A 135 -0.23 15.18 -6.72
CA ASN A 135 -1.60 15.72 -6.60
C ASN A 135 -2.19 15.58 -5.17
N GLU A 136 -1.35 15.37 -4.16
CA GLU A 136 -1.73 15.28 -2.73
C GLU A 136 -2.79 14.21 -2.42
N LEU A 137 -2.95 13.19 -3.28
CA LEU A 137 -3.86 12.07 -3.08
C LEU A 137 -3.21 10.88 -2.38
N LEU A 138 -1.88 10.85 -2.34
CA LEU A 138 -1.07 9.91 -1.55
C LEU A 138 0.01 10.67 -0.80
N GLN A 139 0.40 10.13 0.35
CA GLN A 139 1.56 10.60 1.11
C GLN A 139 2.73 9.64 0.88
N LYS A 140 3.93 10.19 0.77
CA LYS A 140 5.17 9.42 0.68
C LYS A 140 6.04 9.66 1.91
N GLN A 141 6.89 8.71 2.23
CA GLN A 141 7.97 8.89 3.19
C GLN A 141 9.13 9.68 2.54
N PRO A 142 9.97 10.37 3.34
CA PRO A 142 11.11 11.13 2.81
C PRO A 142 12.09 10.30 1.99
N GLU A 143 12.22 9.01 2.30
CA GLU A 143 13.09 8.03 1.63
C GLU A 143 12.51 7.46 0.34
N ASP A 144 11.20 7.54 0.11
CA ASP A 144 10.55 6.97 -1.08
C ASP A 144 11.01 7.65 -2.36
N ARG A 145 11.47 6.86 -3.32
CA ARG A 145 11.98 7.31 -4.60
C ARG A 145 11.32 6.57 -5.74
N ILE A 146 11.22 7.22 -6.87
CA ILE A 146 10.68 6.59 -8.09
C ILE A 146 11.57 5.43 -8.58
N GLU A 147 12.85 5.48 -8.24
CA GLU A 147 13.83 4.44 -8.55
C GLU A 147 13.54 3.12 -7.85
N ASP A 148 12.85 3.13 -6.71
CA ASP A 148 12.44 1.94 -5.96
C ASP A 148 11.47 1.04 -6.76
N PHE A 149 10.86 1.61 -7.80
CA PHE A 149 10.00 0.91 -8.74
C PHE A 149 10.74 0.45 -10.01
N GLU A 150 12.02 0.76 -10.16
CA GLU A 150 12.73 0.43 -11.38
C GLU A 150 13.25 -1.02 -11.37
N ASN A 151 12.90 -1.77 -12.41
CA ASN A 151 13.41 -3.14 -12.63
C ASN A 151 13.18 -4.11 -11.46
N VAL A 152 12.11 -3.94 -10.68
CA VAL A 152 11.77 -4.85 -9.58
C VAL A 152 11.56 -6.26 -10.11
N TYR A 153 10.87 -6.38 -11.25
CA TYR A 153 10.76 -7.62 -12.03
C TYR A 153 10.44 -7.34 -13.50
N GLN A 154 10.66 -8.36 -14.34
CA GLN A 154 10.26 -8.35 -15.74
C GLN A 154 8.86 -8.93 -15.88
N PHE A 155 7.93 -8.21 -16.54
CA PHE A 155 6.52 -8.60 -16.66
C PHE A 155 6.31 -9.98 -17.27
N ASP A 156 7.04 -10.28 -18.36
CA ASP A 156 7.01 -11.57 -19.03
C ASP A 156 7.33 -12.73 -18.08
N LYS A 157 8.31 -12.56 -17.20
CA LYS A 157 8.72 -13.60 -16.24
C LYS A 157 7.83 -13.66 -15.01
N ALA A 158 7.45 -12.49 -14.45
CA ALA A 158 6.72 -12.41 -13.22
C ALA A 158 5.27 -12.93 -13.33
N PHE A 159 4.66 -12.77 -14.50
CA PHE A 159 3.26 -13.19 -14.72
C PHE A 159 3.13 -14.58 -15.36
N THR A 160 4.12 -15.05 -16.12
CA THR A 160 4.05 -16.38 -16.76
C THR A 160 4.56 -17.50 -15.88
N GLY A 161 5.55 -17.25 -15.03
CA GLY A 161 6.16 -18.27 -14.16
C GLY A 161 5.31 -18.69 -12.96
N ALA A 162 4.31 -17.92 -12.58
CA ALA A 162 3.48 -18.15 -11.40
C ALA A 162 2.25 -19.05 -11.66
N TYR A 163 1.90 -19.31 -12.92
CA TYR A 163 0.70 -20.08 -13.25
C TYR A 163 1.04 -21.53 -13.57
N LYS A 164 0.89 -22.40 -12.57
CA LYS A 164 0.88 -23.86 -12.78
C LYS A 164 -0.56 -24.28 -13.07
N ILE A 165 -0.87 -24.63 -14.32
CA ILE A 165 -2.13 -25.29 -14.66
C ILE A 165 -2.07 -26.71 -14.06
N SER A 166 -2.76 -26.93 -12.96
CA SER A 166 -3.04 -28.29 -12.50
C SER A 166 -4.15 -28.87 -13.38
N LEU A 167 -3.78 -29.55 -14.44
CA LEU A 167 -4.72 -30.39 -15.19
C LEU A 167 -4.99 -31.62 -14.30
N THR A 168 -5.98 -31.54 -13.42
CA THR A 168 -6.62 -32.75 -12.88
C THR A 168 -7.40 -33.36 -14.04
N ALA A 169 -6.87 -34.43 -14.62
CA ALA A 169 -7.62 -35.27 -15.52
C ALA A 169 -8.82 -35.82 -14.71
N ALA A 170 -10.03 -35.44 -15.10
CA ALA A 170 -11.24 -36.15 -14.67
C ALA A 170 -11.25 -37.50 -15.37
N GLU A 171 -11.08 -38.60 -14.62
CA GLU A 171 -11.45 -39.91 -15.02
C GLU A 171 -12.98 -40.12 -14.92
#